data_648e9f6fd093f3d14a9f5db80ee1f92f
#
_entry.id   648e9f6fd093f3d14a9f5db80ee1f92f
#
_cell.length_a   1.000
_cell.length_b   1.000
_cell.length_c   1.000
_cell.angle_alpha   90.00
_cell.angle_beta   90.00
_cell.angle_gamma   90.00
#
_symmetry.space_group_name_H-M   'P 1'
#
loop_
_entity.id
_entity.type
_entity.pdbx_description
1 polymer ?
#
loop_
_entity_poly.entity_id
_entity_poly.type
_entity_poly.pdbx_seq_one_letter_code
_entity_poly.pdbx_strand_id
1 'polypeptide(L)'
;MHRLDARSKDAREAPARAAPPQGTQDLLFEAARRLRRCEAALARVFEQHGFAEVIPPSIESAEVFAEAAGGGADALRAVDRQGHLLALRADFTAQVARIAATRLSGMSPLRLYYRGSVVRESSAESGVPRERLQAGCELVGEAGPGADAEMLALAAASLHALGIEPGAARIAVGTVGYFSALIAAAGASERLARALTDAIDRKDLPGLTLLCTREVPPGKARDALVMLAQPPRTQAEASALLSRAQQLSPGPEAAAALQRLASALEAAQARSLGAEIEVDLGEVRGLGYYTGLVFNLYAAGAPRAVGGGGRYDTLLGRFGDPRPAVGFSLDLDALVPLARPG
;
A
#
# COMPACT_ATOMS: atom_id res chain seq x y z
N MET A 1 18.44 -28.64 -27.99
CA MET A 1 19.12 -27.52 -27.31
C MET A 1 19.34 -26.44 -28.36
N HIS A 2 18.26 -25.65 -28.65
CA HIS A 2 18.30 -24.55 -29.60
C HIS A 2 18.31 -23.25 -28.81
N ARG A 3 19.44 -22.55 -28.82
CA ARG A 3 19.56 -21.16 -28.40
C ARG A 3 18.88 -20.33 -29.49
N LEU A 4 17.77 -19.69 -29.14
CA LEU A 4 17.19 -18.60 -29.92
C LEU A 4 17.71 -17.28 -29.34
N ASP A 5 18.90 -16.88 -29.83
CA ASP A 5 19.35 -15.50 -29.79
C ASP A 5 18.54 -14.74 -30.85
N ALA A 6 17.43 -14.11 -30.40
CA ALA A 6 16.61 -13.27 -31.26
C ALA A 6 16.85 -11.79 -30.90
N ARG A 7 18.00 -11.25 -31.31
CA ARG A 7 18.11 -9.84 -31.65
C ARG A 7 17.91 -9.71 -33.15
N SER A 8 16.66 -9.76 -33.61
CA SER A 8 16.31 -9.41 -34.98
C SER A 8 16.17 -7.89 -35.08
N LYS A 9 17.06 -7.28 -35.83
CA LYS A 9 16.96 -5.89 -36.34
C LYS A 9 15.99 -5.84 -37.52
N ASP A 10 14.72 -6.11 -37.32
CA ASP A 10 13.63 -5.80 -38.22
C ASP A 10 12.34 -5.85 -37.41
N ALA A 11 12.13 -4.86 -36.55
CA ALA A 11 10.84 -4.58 -35.99
C ALA A 11 9.97 -3.97 -37.11
N ARG A 12 9.42 -4.82 -38.00
CA ARG A 12 8.23 -4.46 -38.76
C ARG A 12 7.18 -4.13 -37.74
N GLU A 13 6.64 -2.92 -37.78
CA GLU A 13 5.49 -2.54 -36.94
C GLU A 13 4.43 -3.62 -37.12
N ALA A 14 4.19 -4.38 -36.07
CA ALA A 14 3.11 -5.35 -36.07
C ALA A 14 1.80 -4.59 -36.29
N PRO A 15 0.84 -5.12 -37.11
CA PRO A 15 -0.42 -4.45 -37.30
C PRO A 15 -1.06 -4.17 -35.95
N ALA A 16 -1.68 -2.98 -35.77
CA ALA A 16 -2.24 -2.49 -34.49
C ALA A 16 -3.20 -3.48 -33.79
N ARG A 17 -3.71 -4.49 -34.51
CA ARG A 17 -4.55 -5.59 -34.00
C ARG A 17 -3.77 -6.77 -33.43
N ALA A 18 -2.45 -6.79 -33.54
CA ALA A 18 -1.60 -7.91 -33.11
C ALA A 18 -0.84 -7.62 -31.80
N ALA A 19 -0.94 -6.41 -31.25
CA ALA A 19 -0.33 -6.03 -29.99
C ALA A 19 -1.38 -6.01 -28.86
N PRO A 20 -1.00 -6.38 -27.62
CA PRO A 20 -1.88 -6.21 -26.47
C PRO A 20 -2.18 -4.71 -26.24
N PRO A 21 -3.28 -4.37 -25.55
CA PRO A 21 -3.59 -2.99 -25.19
C PRO A 21 -2.44 -2.31 -24.44
N GLN A 22 -2.27 -1.01 -24.63
CA GLN A 22 -1.23 -0.25 -23.94
C GLN A 22 -1.34 -0.40 -22.42
N GLY A 23 -0.21 -0.67 -21.75
CA GLY A 23 -0.15 -0.89 -20.31
C GLY A 23 -0.53 -2.31 -19.88
N THR A 24 -0.63 -3.25 -20.83
CA THR A 24 -0.75 -4.69 -20.59
C THR A 24 0.39 -5.42 -21.30
N GLN A 25 0.64 -6.68 -20.93
CA GLN A 25 1.73 -7.48 -21.50
C GLN A 25 1.39 -8.97 -21.55
N ASP A 26 1.96 -9.66 -22.51
CA ASP A 26 1.99 -11.11 -22.55
C ASP A 26 3.22 -11.63 -21.79
N LEU A 27 3.02 -12.44 -20.78
CA LEU A 27 4.09 -13.14 -20.08
C LEU A 27 4.27 -14.53 -20.71
N LEU A 28 5.40 -14.77 -21.34
CA LEU A 28 5.67 -16.01 -22.08
C LEU A 28 6.82 -16.80 -21.45
N PHE A 29 6.77 -18.12 -21.59
CA PHE A 29 7.85 -19.05 -21.27
C PHE A 29 8.48 -18.84 -19.90
N GLU A 30 9.72 -18.37 -19.86
CA GLU A 30 10.47 -18.19 -18.62
C GLU A 30 9.93 -17.05 -17.75
N ALA A 31 9.43 -15.98 -18.35
CA ALA A 31 8.79 -14.90 -17.60
C ALA A 31 7.55 -15.40 -16.84
N ALA A 32 6.70 -16.19 -17.52
CA ALA A 32 5.53 -16.79 -16.87
C ALA A 32 5.94 -17.78 -15.76
N ARG A 33 6.99 -18.62 -16.00
CA ARG A 33 7.51 -19.54 -15.00
C ARG A 33 8.07 -18.81 -13.77
N ARG A 34 8.80 -17.72 -13.96
CA ARG A 34 9.34 -16.90 -12.86
C ARG A 34 8.22 -16.32 -12.01
N LEU A 35 7.18 -15.76 -12.64
CA LEU A 35 6.00 -15.28 -11.93
C LEU A 35 5.40 -16.40 -11.07
N ARG A 36 5.12 -17.57 -11.65
CA ARG A 36 4.52 -18.69 -10.90
C ARG A 36 5.38 -19.19 -9.74
N ARG A 37 6.73 -19.19 -9.89
CA ARG A 37 7.63 -19.49 -8.78
C ARG A 37 7.53 -18.46 -7.66
N CYS A 38 7.48 -17.16 -7.99
CA CYS A 38 7.30 -16.10 -6.99
C CYS A 38 5.95 -16.22 -6.27
N GLU A 39 4.85 -16.43 -7.01
CA GLU A 39 3.53 -16.64 -6.41
C GLU A 39 3.50 -17.85 -5.48
N ALA A 40 4.14 -18.97 -5.87
CA ALA A 40 4.21 -20.16 -5.04
C ALA A 40 5.06 -19.96 -3.78
N ALA A 41 6.15 -19.18 -3.87
CA ALA A 41 6.97 -18.84 -2.70
C ALA A 41 6.19 -17.98 -1.71
N LEU A 42 5.48 -16.96 -2.18
CA LEU A 42 4.64 -16.11 -1.35
C LEU A 42 3.47 -16.87 -0.72
N ALA A 43 2.76 -17.70 -1.48
CA ALA A 43 1.67 -18.51 -0.97
C ALA A 43 2.15 -19.39 0.21
N ARG A 44 3.32 -20.06 0.07
CA ARG A 44 3.90 -20.85 1.16
C ARG A 44 4.16 -20.01 2.41
N VAL A 45 4.70 -18.81 2.26
CA VAL A 45 4.92 -17.91 3.42
C VAL A 45 3.61 -17.56 4.10
N PHE A 46 2.60 -17.16 3.33
CA PHE A 46 1.30 -16.79 3.86
C PHE A 46 0.61 -17.96 4.58
N GLU A 47 0.61 -19.15 3.98
CA GLU A 47 0.05 -20.37 4.56
C GLU A 47 0.78 -20.79 5.84
N GLN A 48 2.12 -20.68 5.89
CA GLN A 48 2.92 -20.95 7.10
C GLN A 48 2.57 -20.01 8.26
N HIS A 49 2.08 -18.80 7.97
CA HIS A 49 1.58 -17.83 8.94
C HIS A 49 0.07 -17.94 9.19
N GLY A 50 -0.57 -19.03 8.70
CA GLY A 50 -1.96 -19.33 8.97
C GLY A 50 -2.96 -18.55 8.11
N PHE A 51 -2.53 -17.93 7.00
CA PHE A 51 -3.41 -17.26 6.06
C PHE A 51 -4.01 -18.27 5.08
N ALA A 52 -5.30 -18.11 4.77
CA ALA A 52 -6.04 -18.91 3.78
C ALA A 52 -6.24 -18.11 2.49
N GLU A 53 -6.15 -18.78 1.34
CA GLU A 53 -6.34 -18.12 0.04
C GLU A 53 -7.81 -17.73 -0.16
N VAL A 54 -8.02 -16.50 -0.64
CA VAL A 54 -9.30 -16.03 -1.15
C VAL A 54 -9.13 -15.60 -2.61
N ILE A 55 -10.04 -16.01 -3.47
CA ILE A 55 -10.04 -15.69 -4.90
C ILE A 55 -11.29 -14.87 -5.23
N PRO A 56 -11.23 -13.53 -5.11
CA PRO A 56 -12.33 -12.66 -5.50
C PRO A 56 -12.52 -12.66 -7.03
N PRO A 57 -13.74 -12.35 -7.53
CA PRO A 57 -13.97 -12.23 -8.96
C PRO A 57 -13.18 -11.09 -9.58
N SER A 58 -12.86 -11.19 -10.88
CA SER A 58 -12.16 -10.13 -11.63
C SER A 58 -13.08 -8.93 -11.94
N ILE A 59 -14.39 -9.14 -11.90
CA ILE A 59 -15.43 -8.13 -12.12
C ILE A 59 -16.21 -7.96 -10.83
N GLU A 60 -16.47 -6.74 -10.43
CA GLU A 60 -17.14 -6.38 -9.18
C GLU A 60 -18.13 -5.24 -9.41
N SER A 61 -19.05 -4.98 -8.48
CA SER A 61 -19.79 -3.71 -8.47
C SER A 61 -18.84 -2.55 -8.35
N ALA A 62 -19.02 -1.52 -9.18
CA ALA A 62 -18.15 -0.34 -9.14
C ALA A 62 -18.21 0.40 -7.78
N GLU A 63 -19.30 0.25 -7.04
CA GLU A 63 -19.50 0.82 -5.70
C GLU A 63 -18.48 0.30 -4.70
N VAL A 64 -18.08 -0.98 -4.79
CA VAL A 64 -17.07 -1.58 -3.89
C VAL A 64 -15.75 -0.83 -3.94
N PHE A 65 -15.33 -0.39 -5.13
CA PHE A 65 -14.09 0.38 -5.28
C PHE A 65 -14.29 1.87 -4.99
N ALA A 66 -15.46 2.42 -5.26
CA ALA A 66 -15.77 3.82 -4.92
C ALA A 66 -15.72 4.04 -3.40
N GLU A 67 -16.23 3.10 -2.64
CA GLU A 67 -16.22 3.12 -1.18
C GLU A 67 -14.79 3.02 -0.59
N ALA A 68 -13.91 2.24 -1.22
CA ALA A 68 -12.56 2.03 -0.71
C ALA A 68 -11.59 3.16 -1.03
N ALA A 69 -11.63 3.73 -2.23
CA ALA A 69 -10.54 4.53 -2.78
C ALA A 69 -10.75 6.05 -2.68
N GLY A 70 -11.64 6.56 -1.84
CA GLY A 70 -11.89 8.00 -1.79
C GLY A 70 -12.39 8.57 -3.12
N GLY A 71 -13.05 7.72 -3.95
CA GLY A 71 -13.64 8.10 -5.22
C GLY A 71 -13.54 7.08 -6.35
N GLY A 72 -12.79 5.99 -6.22
CA GLY A 72 -12.70 4.92 -7.24
C GLY A 72 -12.36 5.42 -8.65
N ALA A 73 -11.67 6.56 -8.76
CA ALA A 73 -11.46 7.28 -10.02
C ALA A 73 -10.70 6.45 -11.06
N ASP A 74 -9.84 5.53 -10.59
CA ASP A 74 -8.92 4.79 -11.44
C ASP A 74 -9.42 3.39 -11.85
N ALA A 75 -10.64 3.00 -11.48
CA ALA A 75 -11.19 1.71 -11.88
C ALA A 75 -11.73 1.74 -13.31
N LEU A 76 -11.32 0.81 -14.15
CA LEU A 76 -11.92 0.57 -15.47
C LEU A 76 -13.36 0.07 -15.28
N ARG A 77 -14.33 0.81 -15.81
CA ARG A 77 -15.77 0.57 -15.62
C ARG A 77 -16.45 0.12 -16.90
N ALA A 78 -17.50 -0.67 -16.73
CA ALA A 78 -18.37 -1.11 -17.81
C ALA A 78 -19.81 -1.15 -17.32
N VAL A 79 -20.78 -1.07 -18.24
CA VAL A 79 -22.20 -1.24 -17.94
C VAL A 79 -22.64 -2.59 -18.52
N ASP A 80 -23.27 -3.42 -17.70
CA ASP A 80 -23.82 -4.70 -18.16
C ASP A 80 -25.15 -4.49 -18.94
N ARG A 81 -25.71 -5.60 -19.46
CA ARG A 81 -26.97 -5.54 -20.23
C ARG A 81 -28.19 -5.15 -19.40
N GLN A 82 -28.11 -5.27 -18.07
CA GLN A 82 -29.15 -4.90 -17.12
C GLN A 82 -29.00 -3.44 -16.65
N GLY A 83 -27.95 -2.75 -17.05
CA GLY A 83 -27.69 -1.37 -16.68
C GLY A 83 -26.87 -1.22 -15.38
N HIS A 84 -26.33 -2.29 -14.82
CA HIS A 84 -25.50 -2.22 -13.62
C HIS A 84 -24.09 -1.70 -13.98
N LEU A 85 -23.59 -0.80 -13.15
CA LEU A 85 -22.23 -0.30 -13.26
C LEU A 85 -21.24 -1.28 -12.60
N LEU A 86 -20.45 -1.91 -13.43
CA LEU A 86 -19.40 -2.85 -13.04
C LEU A 86 -18.02 -2.20 -13.16
N ALA A 87 -17.04 -2.77 -12.47
CA ALA A 87 -15.64 -2.40 -12.64
C ALA A 87 -14.75 -3.64 -12.72
N LEU A 88 -13.66 -3.55 -13.47
CA LEU A 88 -12.56 -4.50 -13.33
C LEU A 88 -11.89 -4.27 -11.98
N ARG A 89 -11.43 -5.36 -11.36
CA ARG A 89 -10.76 -5.31 -10.06
C ARG A 89 -9.62 -4.31 -10.06
N ALA A 90 -9.82 -3.21 -9.34
CA ALA A 90 -8.82 -2.16 -9.15
C ALA A 90 -8.02 -2.32 -7.85
N ASP A 91 -8.57 -3.08 -6.88
CA ASP A 91 -8.00 -3.27 -5.56
C ASP A 91 -8.51 -4.57 -4.94
N PHE A 92 -7.61 -5.34 -4.32
CA PHE A 92 -8.00 -6.57 -3.62
C PHE A 92 -8.54 -6.28 -2.22
N THR A 93 -7.97 -5.31 -1.51
CA THR A 93 -8.34 -4.98 -0.13
C THR A 93 -9.83 -4.66 -0.02
N ALA A 94 -10.36 -3.87 -0.97
CA ALA A 94 -11.80 -3.55 -1.02
C ALA A 94 -12.69 -4.79 -1.17
N GLN A 95 -12.31 -5.71 -2.06
CA GLN A 95 -13.05 -6.95 -2.27
C GLN A 95 -12.94 -7.89 -1.06
N VAL A 96 -11.76 -8.00 -0.45
CA VAL A 96 -11.55 -8.81 0.76
C VAL A 96 -12.34 -8.22 1.93
N ALA A 97 -12.35 -6.89 2.10
CA ALA A 97 -13.17 -6.21 3.10
C ALA A 97 -14.66 -6.52 2.92
N ARG A 98 -15.18 -6.43 1.68
CA ARG A 98 -16.56 -6.83 1.38
C ARG A 98 -16.83 -8.30 1.71
N ILE A 99 -15.94 -9.22 1.30
CA ILE A 99 -16.08 -10.67 1.57
C ILE A 99 -16.08 -10.91 3.07
N ALA A 100 -15.14 -10.32 3.80
CA ALA A 100 -15.02 -10.45 5.26
C ALA A 100 -16.28 -9.95 5.97
N ALA A 101 -16.80 -8.79 5.56
CA ALA A 101 -17.97 -8.18 6.18
C ALA A 101 -19.30 -8.88 5.82
N THR A 102 -19.38 -9.59 4.69
CA THR A 102 -20.63 -10.22 4.23
C THR A 102 -20.61 -11.74 4.35
N ARG A 103 -19.72 -12.43 3.61
CA ARG A 103 -19.69 -13.89 3.52
C ARG A 103 -19.03 -14.54 4.74
N LEU A 104 -18.11 -13.83 5.42
CA LEU A 104 -17.37 -14.30 6.58
C LEU A 104 -17.70 -13.48 7.85
N SER A 105 -18.87 -12.81 7.84
CA SER A 105 -19.37 -12.08 9.00
C SER A 105 -19.48 -13.02 10.21
N GLY A 106 -19.08 -12.53 11.39
CA GLY A 106 -19.04 -13.32 12.62
C GLY A 106 -17.83 -14.24 12.79
N MET A 107 -16.99 -14.44 11.77
CA MET A 107 -15.72 -15.16 11.88
C MET A 107 -14.60 -14.17 12.25
N SER A 108 -13.88 -14.39 13.35
CA SER A 108 -12.77 -13.53 13.78
C SER A 108 -11.79 -14.31 14.67
N PRO A 109 -10.48 -14.13 14.51
CA PRO A 109 -9.84 -13.34 13.46
C PRO A 109 -9.92 -14.02 12.09
N LEU A 110 -9.83 -13.21 11.00
CA LEU A 110 -9.67 -13.71 9.64
C LEU A 110 -8.27 -13.40 9.14
N ARG A 111 -7.62 -14.42 8.58
CA ARG A 111 -6.30 -14.33 7.95
C ARG A 111 -6.45 -14.74 6.50
N LEU A 112 -6.48 -13.78 5.60
CA LEU A 112 -6.78 -14.00 4.20
C LEU A 112 -5.61 -13.53 3.33
N TYR A 113 -5.23 -14.32 2.32
CA TYR A 113 -4.29 -13.87 1.30
C TYR A 113 -4.87 -14.00 -0.11
N TYR A 114 -4.34 -13.25 -1.02
CA TYR A 114 -4.75 -13.24 -2.42
C TYR A 114 -3.55 -13.07 -3.34
N ARG A 115 -3.73 -13.45 -4.62
CA ARG A 115 -2.81 -13.19 -5.72
C ARG A 115 -3.59 -13.05 -7.02
N GLY A 116 -3.14 -12.21 -7.93
CA GLY A 116 -3.75 -11.98 -9.23
C GLY A 116 -3.52 -10.59 -9.76
N SER A 117 -4.22 -10.24 -10.83
CA SER A 117 -4.10 -8.93 -11.45
C SER A 117 -5.11 -7.93 -10.91
N VAL A 118 -4.70 -6.65 -10.85
CA VAL A 118 -5.54 -5.48 -10.71
C VAL A 118 -5.43 -4.63 -11.97
N VAL A 119 -6.52 -3.97 -12.34
CA VAL A 119 -6.58 -3.14 -13.55
C VAL A 119 -7.00 -1.73 -13.18
N ARG A 120 -6.15 -0.75 -13.51
CA ARG A 120 -6.42 0.67 -13.21
C ARG A 120 -6.23 1.53 -14.46
N GLU A 121 -7.01 2.59 -14.55
CA GLU A 121 -6.71 3.65 -15.52
C GLU A 121 -5.33 4.24 -15.20
N SER A 122 -4.48 4.29 -16.20
CA SER A 122 -3.19 4.99 -16.11
C SER A 122 -3.02 5.87 -17.34
N SER A 123 -2.46 7.08 -17.17
CA SER A 123 -2.07 7.87 -18.33
C SER A 123 -0.89 7.18 -19.03
N ALA A 124 -0.87 7.26 -20.36
CA ALA A 124 0.24 6.74 -21.16
C ALA A 124 1.61 7.33 -20.75
N GLU A 125 1.60 8.53 -20.19
CA GLU A 125 2.78 9.27 -19.77
C GLU A 125 3.33 8.84 -18.40
N SER A 126 2.53 8.15 -17.58
CA SER A 126 2.94 7.76 -16.23
C SER A 126 3.97 6.63 -16.19
N GLY A 127 4.14 5.87 -17.29
CA GLY A 127 4.98 4.66 -17.34
C GLY A 127 4.50 3.53 -16.41
N VAL A 128 3.32 3.69 -15.78
CA VAL A 128 2.73 2.68 -14.89
C VAL A 128 1.82 1.76 -15.70
N PRO A 129 2.00 0.42 -15.64
CA PRO A 129 1.13 -0.52 -16.33
C PRO A 129 -0.33 -0.38 -15.85
N ARG A 130 -1.28 -0.56 -16.77
CA ARG A 130 -2.72 -0.64 -16.44
C ARG A 130 -3.06 -1.92 -15.69
N GLU A 131 -2.56 -3.04 -16.15
CA GLU A 131 -2.66 -4.31 -15.48
C GLU A 131 -1.40 -4.55 -14.65
N ARG A 132 -1.58 -4.83 -13.37
CA ARG A 132 -0.50 -5.10 -12.44
C ARG A 132 -0.77 -6.37 -11.66
N LEU A 133 0.26 -7.18 -11.51
CA LEU A 133 0.20 -8.43 -10.77
C LEU A 133 0.50 -8.16 -9.29
N GLN A 134 -0.37 -8.63 -8.42
CA GLN A 134 -0.25 -8.43 -6.98
C GLN A 134 -0.41 -9.74 -6.21
N ALA A 135 0.26 -9.81 -5.05
CA ALA A 135 -0.05 -10.75 -3.99
C ALA A 135 -0.09 -10.00 -2.66
N GLY A 136 -0.94 -10.38 -1.73
CA GLY A 136 -1.07 -9.68 -0.47
C GLY A 136 -1.87 -10.43 0.58
N CYS A 137 -1.87 -9.88 1.80
CA CYS A 137 -2.53 -10.45 2.97
C CYS A 137 -3.37 -9.40 3.68
N GLU A 138 -4.47 -9.86 4.27
CA GLU A 138 -5.36 -9.06 5.12
C GLU A 138 -5.64 -9.80 6.43
N LEU A 139 -5.35 -9.15 7.56
CA LEU A 139 -5.65 -9.59 8.91
C LEU A 139 -6.81 -8.77 9.45
N VAL A 140 -7.95 -9.41 9.65
CA VAL A 140 -9.21 -8.77 10.05
C VAL A 140 -9.62 -9.25 11.43
N GLY A 141 -10.07 -8.31 12.27
CA GLY A 141 -10.56 -8.60 13.61
C GLY A 141 -9.51 -8.46 14.72
N GLU A 142 -8.26 -8.18 14.38
CA GLU A 142 -7.20 -7.95 15.37
C GLU A 142 -6.82 -6.46 15.43
N ALA A 143 -7.07 -5.84 16.57
CA ALA A 143 -6.68 -4.47 16.88
C ALA A 143 -5.27 -4.41 17.51
N GLY A 144 -4.66 -3.23 17.46
CA GLY A 144 -3.47 -2.90 18.23
C GLY A 144 -2.13 -3.19 17.55
N PRO A 145 -1.03 -2.82 18.25
CA PRO A 145 0.30 -2.77 17.66
C PRO A 145 0.90 -4.15 17.36
N GLY A 146 0.41 -5.22 18.00
CA GLY A 146 0.85 -6.59 17.74
C GLY A 146 0.49 -7.07 16.34
N ALA A 147 -0.73 -6.75 15.87
CA ALA A 147 -1.20 -7.06 14.52
C ALA A 147 -0.44 -6.22 13.48
N ASP A 148 -0.20 -4.94 13.77
CA ASP A 148 0.60 -4.06 12.89
C ASP A 148 2.03 -4.59 12.72
N ALA A 149 2.68 -4.97 13.82
CA ALA A 149 4.02 -5.55 13.82
C ALA A 149 4.08 -6.92 13.10
N GLU A 150 3.03 -7.73 13.22
CA GLU A 150 2.93 -9.00 12.50
C GLU A 150 2.89 -8.77 10.98
N MET A 151 2.12 -7.79 10.51
CA MET A 151 2.04 -7.49 9.08
C MET A 151 3.34 -6.92 8.54
N LEU A 152 4.07 -6.10 9.29
CA LEU A 152 5.42 -5.66 8.93
C LEU A 152 6.39 -6.85 8.83
N ALA A 153 6.33 -7.78 9.79
CA ALA A 153 7.18 -8.97 9.77
C ALA A 153 6.87 -9.90 8.59
N LEU A 154 5.58 -10.10 8.31
CA LEU A 154 5.14 -10.92 7.18
C LEU A 154 5.53 -10.29 5.83
N ALA A 155 5.44 -8.97 5.70
CA ALA A 155 5.89 -8.25 4.51
C ALA A 155 7.40 -8.41 4.28
N ALA A 156 8.23 -8.28 5.34
CA ALA A 156 9.66 -8.53 5.28
C ALA A 156 9.98 -9.99 4.91
N ALA A 157 9.31 -10.97 5.56
CA ALA A 157 9.46 -12.39 5.26
C ALA A 157 9.09 -12.72 3.80
N SER A 158 8.10 -12.03 3.26
CA SER A 158 7.69 -12.16 1.87
C SER A 158 8.77 -11.71 0.89
N LEU A 159 9.44 -10.58 1.18
CA LEU A 159 10.60 -10.13 0.37
C LEU A 159 11.75 -11.12 0.45
N HIS A 160 12.04 -11.63 1.66
CA HIS A 160 13.08 -12.63 1.85
C HIS A 160 12.80 -13.94 1.09
N ALA A 161 11.56 -14.42 1.10
CA ALA A 161 11.15 -15.61 0.35
C ALA A 161 11.29 -15.46 -1.19
N LEU A 162 11.29 -14.23 -1.66
CA LEU A 162 11.60 -13.90 -3.06
C LEU A 162 13.12 -13.77 -3.32
N GLY A 163 13.98 -13.99 -2.32
CA GLY A 163 15.42 -13.87 -2.42
C GLY A 163 15.93 -12.43 -2.39
N ILE A 164 15.14 -11.50 -1.84
CA ILE A 164 15.62 -10.15 -1.55
C ILE A 164 16.35 -10.20 -0.20
N GLU A 165 17.65 -9.96 -0.23
CA GLU A 165 18.50 -10.00 0.97
C GLU A 165 18.08 -8.92 2.00
N PRO A 166 18.27 -9.16 3.31
CA PRO A 166 17.90 -8.21 4.36
C PRO A 166 18.44 -6.80 4.14
N GLY A 167 19.72 -6.65 3.77
CA GLY A 167 20.34 -5.35 3.48
C GLY A 167 19.89 -4.69 2.18
N ALA A 168 19.09 -5.40 1.34
CA ALA A 168 18.50 -4.87 0.12
C ALA A 168 17.00 -4.53 0.30
N ALA A 169 16.41 -4.82 1.47
CA ALA A 169 15.02 -4.57 1.80
C ALA A 169 14.89 -3.43 2.82
N ARG A 170 13.98 -2.50 2.56
CA ARG A 170 13.69 -1.36 3.45
C ARG A 170 12.18 -1.19 3.58
N ILE A 171 11.72 -0.86 4.78
CA ILE A 171 10.31 -0.58 5.10
C ILE A 171 10.22 0.84 5.65
N ALA A 172 9.62 1.75 4.90
CA ALA A 172 9.30 3.10 5.39
C ALA A 172 7.93 3.06 6.07
N VAL A 173 7.88 3.44 7.34
CA VAL A 173 6.69 3.32 8.20
C VAL A 173 6.25 4.69 8.68
N GLY A 174 4.96 4.99 8.55
CA GLY A 174 4.34 6.23 9.01
C GLY A 174 2.98 5.98 9.65
N THR A 175 2.22 7.05 9.86
CA THR A 175 0.85 6.97 10.36
C THR A 175 -0.02 8.10 9.81
N VAL A 176 -1.08 7.72 9.08
CA VAL A 176 -2.07 8.69 8.57
C VAL A 176 -2.88 9.32 9.70
N GLY A 177 -3.02 8.63 10.84
CA GLY A 177 -3.75 9.16 12.00
C GLY A 177 -3.14 10.45 12.55
N TYR A 178 -1.81 10.59 12.51
CA TYR A 178 -1.14 11.82 12.93
C TYR A 178 -1.44 12.96 11.97
N PHE A 179 -1.29 12.75 10.67
CA PHE A 179 -1.62 13.76 9.65
C PHE A 179 -3.08 14.19 9.73
N SER A 180 -4.01 13.25 9.83
CA SER A 180 -5.44 13.53 9.95
C SER A 180 -5.74 14.42 11.18
N ALA A 181 -5.11 14.12 12.31
CA ALA A 181 -5.25 14.92 13.52
C ALA A 181 -4.68 16.35 13.36
N LEU A 182 -3.55 16.48 12.62
CA LEU A 182 -2.98 17.81 12.32
C LEU A 182 -3.90 18.63 11.41
N ILE A 183 -4.46 18.02 10.36
CA ILE A 183 -5.41 18.65 9.44
C ILE A 183 -6.66 19.13 10.19
N ALA A 184 -7.21 18.29 11.08
CA ALA A 184 -8.36 18.65 11.92
C ALA A 184 -8.03 19.81 12.86
N ALA A 185 -6.89 19.76 13.56
CA ALA A 185 -6.44 20.83 14.47
C ALA A 185 -6.11 22.15 13.75
N ALA A 186 -5.67 22.07 12.50
CA ALA A 186 -5.44 23.23 11.64
C ALA A 186 -6.74 23.85 11.10
N GLY A 187 -7.89 23.19 11.24
CA GLY A 187 -9.16 23.60 10.63
C GLY A 187 -9.09 23.63 9.10
N ALA A 188 -8.25 22.77 8.50
CA ALA A 188 -7.97 22.81 7.07
C ALA A 188 -9.20 22.38 6.25
N SER A 189 -9.54 23.16 5.24
CA SER A 189 -10.55 22.78 4.24
C SER A 189 -10.06 21.56 3.43
N GLU A 190 -10.99 20.85 2.79
CA GLU A 190 -10.66 19.71 1.93
C GLU A 190 -9.67 20.07 0.81
N ARG A 191 -9.82 21.29 0.23
CA ARG A 191 -8.87 21.81 -0.76
C ARG A 191 -7.47 21.99 -0.16
N LEU A 192 -7.37 22.57 1.03
CA LEU A 192 -6.09 22.76 1.71
C LEU A 192 -5.47 21.42 2.12
N ALA A 193 -6.26 20.50 2.65
CA ALA A 193 -5.79 19.16 3.02
C ALA A 193 -5.18 18.44 1.81
N ARG A 194 -5.82 18.47 0.63
CA ARG A 194 -5.26 17.92 -0.61
C ARG A 194 -3.93 18.59 -1.00
N ALA A 195 -3.87 19.92 -0.98
CA ALA A 195 -2.65 20.65 -1.33
C ALA A 195 -1.49 20.35 -0.37
N LEU A 196 -1.78 20.18 0.93
CA LEU A 196 -0.79 19.79 1.94
C LEU A 196 -0.32 18.34 1.69
N THR A 197 -1.24 17.41 1.42
CA THR A 197 -0.90 16.03 1.06
C THR A 197 0.04 15.98 -0.14
N ASP A 198 -0.28 16.70 -1.21
CA ASP A 198 0.54 16.75 -2.43
C ASP A 198 1.94 17.31 -2.17
N ALA A 199 2.07 18.33 -1.34
CA ALA A 199 3.36 18.92 -1.00
C ALA A 199 4.21 17.99 -0.12
N ILE A 200 3.59 17.33 0.85
CA ILE A 200 4.25 16.35 1.73
C ILE A 200 4.72 15.14 0.93
N ASP A 201 3.86 14.63 0.05
CA ASP A 201 4.16 13.47 -0.81
C ASP A 201 5.37 13.71 -1.72
N ARG A 202 5.46 14.91 -2.28
CA ARG A 202 6.60 15.33 -3.11
C ARG A 202 7.84 15.75 -2.31
N LYS A 203 7.75 15.72 -0.97
CA LYS A 203 8.80 16.26 -0.07
C LYS A 203 9.19 17.71 -0.42
N ASP A 204 8.20 18.48 -0.91
CA ASP A 204 8.36 19.91 -1.24
C ASP A 204 8.31 20.77 0.02
N LEU A 205 9.40 20.77 0.79
CA LEU A 205 9.50 21.56 2.02
C LEU A 205 9.27 23.06 1.81
N PRO A 206 9.81 23.72 0.76
CA PRO A 206 9.52 25.15 0.51
C PRO A 206 8.03 25.40 0.22
N GLY A 207 7.41 24.61 -0.66
CA GLY A 207 5.99 24.72 -1.00
C GLY A 207 5.09 24.47 0.20
N LEU A 208 5.38 23.43 0.98
CA LEU A 208 4.66 23.11 2.22
C LEU A 208 4.76 24.26 3.24
N THR A 209 5.96 24.80 3.44
CA THR A 209 6.18 25.93 4.36
C THR A 209 5.38 27.16 3.95
N LEU A 210 5.36 27.47 2.64
CA LEU A 210 4.56 28.57 2.10
C LEU A 210 3.06 28.37 2.32
N LEU A 211 2.53 27.18 1.99
CA LEU A 211 1.12 26.82 2.22
C LEU A 211 0.76 26.94 3.69
N CYS A 212 1.54 26.34 4.57
CA CYS A 212 1.31 26.40 6.00
C CYS A 212 1.35 27.84 6.55
N THR A 213 2.30 28.68 6.07
CA THR A 213 2.39 30.07 6.52
C THR A 213 1.20 30.92 6.10
N ARG A 214 0.64 30.66 4.92
CA ARG A 214 -0.47 31.43 4.35
C ARG A 214 -1.85 30.98 4.84
N GLU A 215 -2.06 29.67 5.00
CA GLU A 215 -3.40 29.11 5.17
C GLU A 215 -3.62 28.40 6.53
N VAL A 216 -2.54 28.13 7.29
CA VAL A 216 -2.66 27.50 8.62
C VAL A 216 -2.30 28.50 9.72
N PRO A 217 -3.14 28.68 10.74
CA PRO A 217 -2.83 29.55 11.87
C PRO A 217 -1.51 29.18 12.56
N PRO A 218 -0.74 30.18 13.10
CA PRO A 218 0.46 29.89 13.89
C PRO A 218 0.16 28.97 15.07
N GLY A 219 1.04 27.99 15.29
CA GLY A 219 0.92 27.06 16.40
C GLY A 219 1.45 25.67 16.10
N LYS A 220 1.29 24.77 17.06
CA LYS A 220 1.84 23.41 17.01
C LYS A 220 1.43 22.65 15.75
N ALA A 221 0.17 22.76 15.32
CA ALA A 221 -0.30 22.06 14.12
C ALA A 221 0.47 22.48 12.86
N ARG A 222 0.70 23.80 12.67
CA ARG A 222 1.49 24.32 11.55
C ARG A 222 2.93 23.83 11.59
N ASP A 223 3.58 23.90 12.75
CA ASP A 223 4.97 23.50 12.91
C ASP A 223 5.14 21.98 12.67
N ALA A 224 4.17 21.19 13.15
CA ALA A 224 4.13 19.75 12.92
C ALA A 224 3.90 19.40 11.44
N LEU A 225 3.00 20.09 10.73
CA LEU A 225 2.75 19.89 9.29
C LEU A 225 4.02 20.13 8.47
N VAL A 226 4.74 21.24 8.74
CA VAL A 226 6.02 21.55 8.06
C VAL A 226 7.05 20.45 8.30
N MET A 227 7.07 19.86 9.49
CA MET A 227 7.99 18.77 9.82
C MET A 227 7.76 17.50 8.96
N LEU A 228 6.54 17.25 8.47
CA LEU A 228 6.22 16.04 7.70
C LEU A 228 6.93 15.96 6.34
N ALA A 229 7.38 17.07 5.79
CA ALA A 229 8.18 17.06 4.54
C ALA A 229 9.65 16.72 4.76
N GLN A 230 10.09 16.50 6.00
CA GLN A 230 11.45 16.06 6.26
C GLN A 230 11.69 14.63 5.72
N PRO A 231 12.93 14.30 5.32
CA PRO A 231 13.27 12.97 4.86
C PRO A 231 13.04 11.94 5.98
N PRO A 232 12.79 10.66 5.61
CA PRO A 232 12.66 9.58 6.56
C PRO A 232 13.90 9.44 7.44
N ARG A 233 13.72 8.86 8.63
CA ARG A 233 14.78 8.63 9.61
C ARG A 233 14.95 7.15 9.83
N THR A 234 16.20 6.73 9.98
CA THR A 234 16.51 5.37 10.42
C THR A 234 15.87 5.09 11.77
N GLN A 235 15.69 3.84 12.10
CA GLN A 235 15.08 3.46 13.37
C GLN A 235 15.87 4.00 14.58
N ALA A 236 17.19 4.11 14.48
CA ALA A 236 18.03 4.70 15.53
C ALA A 236 17.70 6.19 15.78
N GLU A 237 17.30 6.92 14.74
CA GLU A 237 16.94 8.33 14.81
C GLU A 237 15.43 8.57 15.07
N ALA A 238 14.63 7.53 14.96
CA ALA A 238 13.17 7.61 15.05
C ALA A 238 12.68 8.14 16.39
N SER A 239 13.34 7.78 17.51
CA SER A 239 12.92 8.23 18.83
C SER A 239 13.02 9.75 19.00
N ALA A 240 14.04 10.39 18.42
CA ALA A 240 14.16 11.85 18.41
C ALA A 240 13.07 12.51 17.55
N LEU A 241 12.79 11.93 16.36
CA LEU A 241 11.70 12.39 15.48
C LEU A 241 10.34 12.27 16.18
N LEU A 242 10.03 11.12 16.77
CA LEU A 242 8.76 10.87 17.47
C LEU A 242 8.61 11.76 18.70
N SER A 243 9.69 11.96 19.47
CA SER A 243 9.69 12.89 20.61
C SER A 243 9.40 14.33 20.16
N ARG A 244 9.99 14.76 19.07
CA ARG A 244 9.72 16.10 18.50
C ARG A 244 8.28 16.22 18.00
N ALA A 245 7.78 15.21 17.28
CA ALA A 245 6.40 15.16 16.83
C ALA A 245 5.42 15.21 18.01
N GLN A 246 5.72 14.50 19.10
CA GLN A 246 4.92 14.50 20.33
C GLN A 246 4.84 15.87 20.96
N GLN A 247 5.96 16.63 21.05
CA GLN A 247 5.99 18.01 21.56
C GLN A 247 5.14 18.97 20.72
N LEU A 248 5.11 18.72 19.39
CA LEU A 248 4.33 19.51 18.43
C LEU A 248 2.88 19.04 18.28
N SER A 249 2.49 17.95 18.93
CA SER A 249 1.11 17.44 18.87
C SER A 249 0.12 18.49 19.38
N PRO A 250 -0.87 18.88 18.57
CA PRO A 250 -1.83 19.93 18.94
C PRO A 250 -2.95 19.45 19.87
N GLY A 251 -3.10 18.13 20.04
CA GLY A 251 -4.17 17.53 20.83
C GLY A 251 -3.94 16.04 21.11
N PRO A 252 -4.85 15.43 21.87
CA PRO A 252 -4.72 14.04 22.31
C PRO A 252 -4.77 13.02 21.16
N GLU A 253 -5.52 13.29 20.09
CA GLU A 253 -5.63 12.40 18.91
C GLU A 253 -4.29 12.27 18.19
N ALA A 254 -3.58 13.38 17.98
CA ALA A 254 -2.26 13.41 17.38
C ALA A 254 -1.25 12.66 18.27
N ALA A 255 -1.27 12.89 19.57
CA ALA A 255 -0.42 12.22 20.54
C ALA A 255 -0.68 10.71 20.56
N ALA A 256 -1.95 10.28 20.55
CA ALA A 256 -2.33 8.88 20.52
C ALA A 256 -1.93 8.17 19.22
N ALA A 257 -1.98 8.86 18.07
CA ALA A 257 -1.53 8.30 16.80
C ALA A 257 -0.02 7.99 16.82
N LEU A 258 0.79 8.91 17.35
CA LEU A 258 2.24 8.70 17.51
C LEU A 258 2.55 7.59 18.51
N GLN A 259 1.80 7.51 19.63
CA GLN A 259 1.98 6.44 20.60
C GLN A 259 1.69 5.06 20.00
N ARG A 260 0.62 4.91 19.20
CA ARG A 260 0.32 3.66 18.49
C ARG A 260 1.43 3.28 17.51
N LEU A 261 1.96 4.25 16.77
CA LEU A 261 3.09 4.04 15.87
C LEU A 261 4.33 3.55 16.65
N ALA A 262 4.69 4.23 17.74
CA ALA A 262 5.82 3.85 18.58
C ALA A 262 5.67 2.41 19.11
N SER A 263 4.49 2.06 19.63
CA SER A 263 4.22 0.70 20.12
C SER A 263 4.27 -0.37 19.00
N ALA A 264 3.85 -0.04 17.78
CA ALA A 264 3.97 -0.94 16.64
C ALA A 264 5.44 -1.16 16.23
N LEU A 265 6.26 -0.09 16.25
CA LEU A 265 7.69 -0.18 15.97
C LEU A 265 8.45 -0.99 17.03
N GLU A 266 8.15 -0.80 18.32
CA GLU A 266 8.71 -1.60 19.41
C GLU A 266 8.35 -3.09 19.25
N ALA A 267 7.08 -3.40 18.98
CA ALA A 267 6.63 -4.77 18.74
C ALA A 267 7.26 -5.39 17.48
N ALA A 268 7.53 -4.60 16.46
CA ALA A 268 8.19 -5.02 15.24
C ALA A 268 9.69 -5.31 15.47
N GLN A 269 10.38 -4.47 16.26
CA GLN A 269 11.78 -4.71 16.65
C GLN A 269 11.96 -6.07 17.33
N ALA A 270 11.06 -6.43 18.24
CA ALA A 270 11.12 -7.70 18.96
C ALA A 270 11.01 -8.93 18.02
N ARG A 271 10.57 -8.76 16.77
CA ARG A 271 10.37 -9.84 15.79
C ARG A 271 11.56 -10.04 14.82
N SER A 272 12.61 -9.22 14.90
CA SER A 272 13.82 -9.35 14.04
C SER A 272 13.47 -9.44 12.55
N LEU A 273 12.92 -8.36 11.98
CA LEU A 273 12.25 -8.35 10.67
C LEU A 273 13.12 -8.75 9.46
N GLY A 274 14.46 -8.70 9.57
CA GLY A 274 15.32 -8.94 8.40
C GLY A 274 15.19 -7.87 7.30
N ALA A 275 14.70 -6.68 7.63
CA ALA A 275 14.64 -5.51 6.76
C ALA A 275 14.94 -4.25 7.57
N GLU A 276 15.52 -3.24 6.93
CA GLU A 276 15.74 -1.94 7.56
C GLU A 276 14.40 -1.20 7.70
N ILE A 277 14.11 -0.72 8.91
CA ILE A 277 12.94 0.15 9.16
C ILE A 277 13.39 1.60 9.15
N GLU A 278 12.69 2.42 8.39
CA GLU A 278 12.75 3.87 8.44
C GLU A 278 11.41 4.44 8.90
N VAL A 279 11.43 5.51 9.69
CA VAL A 279 10.23 6.24 10.10
C VAL A 279 10.06 7.46 9.22
N ASP A 280 8.95 7.49 8.49
CA ASP A 280 8.54 8.62 7.65
C ASP A 280 7.15 9.10 8.06
N LEU A 281 7.08 10.14 8.89
CA LEU A 281 5.80 10.74 9.30
C LEU A 281 5.07 11.45 8.16
N GLY A 282 5.76 11.71 7.05
CA GLY A 282 5.18 12.23 5.82
C GLY A 282 4.75 11.14 4.83
N GLU A 283 4.69 9.88 5.25
CA GLU A 283 4.02 8.84 4.47
C GLU A 283 2.51 8.99 4.65
N VAL A 284 1.91 9.78 3.76
CA VAL A 284 0.48 10.14 3.82
C VAL A 284 -0.31 9.66 2.60
N ARG A 285 0.32 8.88 1.73
CA ARG A 285 -0.31 8.31 0.53
C ARG A 285 -1.38 7.30 0.91
N GLY A 286 -2.35 7.14 0.04
CA GLY A 286 -3.42 6.15 0.23
C GLY A 286 -4.40 6.51 1.33
N LEU A 287 -4.58 7.80 1.63
CA LEU A 287 -5.51 8.31 2.66
C LEU A 287 -6.97 7.86 2.49
N GLY A 288 -7.33 7.21 1.39
CA GLY A 288 -8.73 6.87 1.09
C GLY A 288 -9.40 6.01 2.15
N TYR A 289 -8.73 5.02 2.69
CA TYR A 289 -9.29 4.14 3.72
C TYR A 289 -8.36 3.87 4.91
N TYR A 290 -7.08 4.23 4.87
CA TYR A 290 -6.17 3.99 6.00
C TYR A 290 -6.54 4.85 7.20
N THR A 291 -6.42 4.28 8.40
CA THR A 291 -6.81 4.91 9.66
C THR A 291 -5.68 4.98 10.69
N GLY A 292 -4.59 4.26 10.47
CA GLY A 292 -3.50 4.13 11.43
C GLY A 292 -2.13 4.05 10.78
N LEU A 293 -1.36 3.03 11.18
CA LEU A 293 -0.07 2.70 10.58
C LEU A 293 -0.19 2.54 9.06
N VAL A 294 0.77 3.09 8.32
CA VAL A 294 0.97 2.86 6.89
C VAL A 294 2.44 2.56 6.64
N PHE A 295 2.73 1.80 5.60
CA PHE A 295 4.11 1.51 5.23
C PHE A 295 4.27 1.23 3.75
N ASN A 296 5.47 1.52 3.24
CA ASN A 296 5.92 1.17 1.91
C ASN A 296 7.14 0.25 1.98
N LEU A 297 7.21 -0.68 1.03
CA LEU A 297 8.27 -1.64 0.88
C LEU A 297 9.17 -1.24 -0.30
N TYR A 298 10.46 -1.22 -0.06
CA TYR A 298 11.47 -0.93 -1.08
C TYR A 298 12.45 -2.08 -1.18
N ALA A 299 12.88 -2.37 -2.40
CA ALA A 299 13.93 -3.33 -2.68
C ALA A 299 15.01 -2.69 -3.54
N ALA A 300 16.27 -2.94 -3.24
CA ALA A 300 17.38 -2.44 -4.03
C ALA A 300 17.27 -2.90 -5.49
N GLY A 301 17.45 -1.97 -6.42
CA GLY A 301 17.27 -2.22 -7.86
C GLY A 301 15.85 -1.99 -8.38
N ALA A 302 14.86 -1.75 -7.52
CA ALA A 302 13.54 -1.30 -7.95
C ALA A 302 13.49 0.24 -8.04
N PRO A 303 12.90 0.81 -9.11
CA PRO A 303 12.81 2.27 -9.26
C PRO A 303 11.77 2.94 -8.37
N ARG A 304 10.88 2.16 -7.72
CA ARG A 304 9.77 2.61 -6.89
C ARG A 304 9.48 1.59 -5.79
N ALA A 305 8.56 1.93 -4.89
CA ALA A 305 8.07 0.97 -3.91
C ALA A 305 7.56 -0.31 -4.60
N VAL A 306 7.92 -1.44 -4.03
CA VAL A 306 7.57 -2.79 -4.51
C VAL A 306 6.35 -3.38 -3.81
N GLY A 307 5.75 -2.61 -2.93
CA GLY A 307 4.57 -2.98 -2.17
C GLY A 307 4.30 -1.95 -1.07
N GLY A 308 3.25 -2.16 -0.33
CA GLY A 308 2.88 -1.34 0.81
C GLY A 308 1.57 -1.77 1.43
N GLY A 309 1.26 -1.20 2.57
CA GLY A 309 0.08 -1.57 3.32
C GLY A 309 -0.19 -0.62 4.49
N GLY A 310 -1.11 -1.02 5.34
CA GLY A 310 -1.47 -0.27 6.53
C GLY A 310 -2.75 -0.74 7.18
N ARG A 311 -3.15 -0.04 8.24
CA ARG A 311 -4.36 -0.27 9.02
C ARG A 311 -5.56 0.51 8.49
N TYR A 312 -6.71 -0.15 8.35
CA TYR A 312 -7.93 0.40 7.76
C TYR A 312 -9.20 -0.02 8.51
N ASP A 313 -9.31 0.36 9.76
CA ASP A 313 -10.33 -0.09 10.72
C ASP A 313 -11.77 0.32 10.36
N THR A 314 -11.96 1.30 9.46
CA THR A 314 -13.30 1.79 9.07
C THR A 314 -13.84 1.18 7.79
N LEU A 315 -12.99 0.52 6.99
CA LEU A 315 -13.37 0.05 5.65
C LEU A 315 -14.47 -1.02 5.70
N LEU A 316 -14.35 -2.00 6.59
CA LEU A 316 -15.33 -3.08 6.69
C LEU A 316 -16.73 -2.58 7.13
N GLY A 317 -16.76 -1.51 7.94
CA GLY A 317 -18.00 -0.87 8.37
C GLY A 317 -18.85 -0.34 7.21
N ARG A 318 -18.24 0.02 6.08
CA ARG A 318 -18.95 0.42 4.86
C ARG A 318 -19.74 -0.73 4.22
N PHE A 319 -19.36 -1.96 4.53
CA PHE A 319 -20.04 -3.18 4.10
C PHE A 319 -20.91 -3.81 5.20
N GLY A 320 -21.13 -3.09 6.33
CA GLY A 320 -22.08 -3.46 7.37
C GLY A 320 -21.51 -4.23 8.57
N ASP A 321 -20.21 -4.51 8.63
CA ASP A 321 -19.59 -5.26 9.74
C ASP A 321 -18.26 -4.59 10.18
N PRO A 322 -18.32 -3.55 11.05
CA PRO A 322 -17.16 -2.79 11.45
C PRO A 322 -16.18 -3.64 12.27
N ARG A 323 -15.00 -3.88 11.74
CA ARG A 323 -13.91 -4.60 12.41
C ARG A 323 -12.57 -3.97 12.07
N PRO A 324 -11.60 -3.97 13.01
CA PRO A 324 -10.25 -3.53 12.73
C PRO A 324 -9.60 -4.44 11.69
N ALA A 325 -8.79 -3.85 10.82
CA ALA A 325 -8.07 -4.59 9.81
C ALA A 325 -6.74 -3.93 9.44
N VAL A 326 -5.76 -4.75 9.11
CA VAL A 326 -4.44 -4.35 8.64
C VAL A 326 -3.97 -5.33 7.56
N GLY A 327 -3.36 -4.83 6.50
CA GLY A 327 -2.92 -5.68 5.40
C GLY A 327 -1.85 -5.02 4.55
N PHE A 328 -1.35 -5.76 3.57
CA PHE A 328 -0.42 -5.24 2.57
C PHE A 328 -0.55 -5.96 1.24
N SER A 329 -0.06 -5.32 0.19
CA SER A 329 0.12 -5.91 -1.13
C SER A 329 1.54 -5.72 -1.65
N LEU A 330 1.99 -6.68 -2.44
CA LEU A 330 3.27 -6.69 -3.16
C LEU A 330 3.00 -6.51 -4.66
N ASP A 331 3.79 -5.67 -5.32
CA ASP A 331 3.79 -5.49 -6.77
C ASP A 331 4.72 -6.52 -7.40
N LEU A 332 4.14 -7.58 -7.98
CA LEU A 332 4.91 -8.66 -8.58
C LEU A 332 5.61 -8.24 -9.87
N ASP A 333 5.09 -7.26 -10.61
CA ASP A 333 5.76 -6.74 -11.81
C ASP A 333 7.09 -6.07 -11.45
N ALA A 334 7.16 -5.42 -10.29
CA ALA A 334 8.40 -4.81 -9.78
C ALA A 334 9.34 -5.85 -9.13
N LEU A 335 8.78 -6.88 -8.48
CA LEU A 335 9.56 -7.87 -7.71
C LEU A 335 10.10 -9.03 -8.57
N VAL A 336 9.32 -9.56 -9.52
CA VAL A 336 9.72 -10.71 -10.33
C VAL A 336 11.06 -10.51 -11.06
N PRO A 337 11.40 -9.34 -11.62
CA PRO A 337 12.73 -9.10 -12.20
C PRO A 337 13.89 -9.23 -11.22
N LEU A 338 13.67 -8.91 -9.94
CA LEU A 338 14.66 -8.93 -8.86
C LEU A 338 14.72 -10.29 -8.16
N ALA A 339 13.62 -11.03 -8.18
CA ALA A 339 13.42 -12.22 -7.38
C ALA A 339 14.33 -13.39 -7.80
N ARG A 340 14.82 -14.12 -6.80
CA ARG A 340 15.55 -15.39 -6.91
C ARG A 340 14.97 -16.38 -5.91
N PRO A 341 13.68 -16.75 -6.03
CA PRO A 341 13.09 -17.70 -5.10
C PRO A 341 13.82 -19.04 -5.17
N GLY A 342 14.17 -19.59 -4.00
CA GLY A 342 14.83 -20.88 -3.85
C GLY A 342 13.98 -22.06 -4.35
#